data_695acacdf77c2da34daf3cfb2e04593e
#
_entry.id   695acacdf77c2da34daf3cfb2e04593e
#
_cell.length_a   1.000
_cell.length_b   1.000
_cell.length_c   1.000
_cell.angle_alpha   90.00
_cell.angle_beta   90.00
_cell.angle_gamma   90.00
#
_symmetry.space_group_name_H-M   'P 1'
#
loop_
_entity.id
_entity.type
_entity.pdbx_description
1 polymer ?
#
loop_
_entity_poly.entity_id
_entity_poly.type
_entity_poly.pdbx_seq_one_letter_code
_entity_poly.pdbx_strand_id
1 'polypeptide(L)'
;MAPQIIYYWYAWATLCRRGEISPAEPVNFSVPTGNFGDILAGYFAKCMGLPVGKLLCASNANNVLTEFLTTGRYDRRRPFHKTISPSMDILVSSNLERLLYLASGGDADMVAEKMHQLEQRGWYQIDDDLLQKIQETFLCGCCDDPLTCETIRNVWAREHYLLDPHTAVAWAVAGQHKATLTGQTVVLSTASPYKFAPAVLAALGKTVPDDALAAMDELQALTGLSVPAPLAELKSLPILHRDCIEINEMADYVRRNMED
;
A
#
# COMPACT_ATOMS: atom_id res chain seq x y z
N MET A 1 7.04 8.76 -5.97
CA MET A 1 5.70 9.07 -6.53
C MET A 1 5.71 9.23 -8.06
N ALA A 2 6.52 10.13 -8.64
CA ALA A 2 6.44 10.39 -10.09
C ALA A 2 6.51 9.12 -10.97
N PRO A 3 7.41 8.15 -10.76
CA PRO A 3 7.39 6.90 -11.51
C PRO A 3 6.12 6.05 -11.30
N GLN A 4 5.47 6.17 -10.15
CA GLN A 4 4.26 5.39 -9.84
C GLN A 4 3.03 5.86 -10.62
N ILE A 5 3.01 7.10 -11.13
CA ILE A 5 1.94 7.60 -12.01
C ILE A 5 1.77 6.69 -13.25
N ILE A 6 2.88 6.12 -13.74
CA ILE A 6 2.89 5.23 -14.91
C ILE A 6 2.03 3.99 -14.70
N TYR A 7 1.92 3.45 -13.48
CA TYR A 7 1.14 2.24 -13.19
C TYR A 7 -0.33 2.43 -13.54
N TYR A 8 -0.90 3.58 -13.21
CA TYR A 8 -2.31 3.93 -13.47
C TYR A 8 -2.58 4.09 -14.97
N TRP A 9 -1.71 4.82 -15.67
CA TRP A 9 -1.80 4.99 -17.12
C TRP A 9 -1.62 3.66 -17.85
N TYR A 10 -0.68 2.83 -17.41
CA TYR A 10 -0.42 1.52 -18.00
C TYR A 10 -1.61 0.58 -17.82
N ALA A 11 -2.19 0.52 -16.63
CA ALA A 11 -3.36 -0.30 -16.33
C ALA A 11 -4.55 0.11 -17.21
N TRP A 12 -4.88 1.40 -17.23
CA TRP A 12 -5.94 1.95 -18.07
C TRP A 12 -5.70 1.65 -19.56
N ALA A 13 -4.52 1.98 -20.08
CA ALA A 13 -4.18 1.72 -21.48
C ALA A 13 -4.26 0.23 -21.85
N THR A 14 -3.95 -0.65 -20.88
CA THR A 14 -4.06 -2.10 -21.09
C THR A 14 -5.52 -2.55 -21.17
N LEU A 15 -6.39 -2.05 -20.30
CA LEU A 15 -7.83 -2.32 -20.35
C LEU A 15 -8.45 -1.82 -21.69
N CYS A 16 -8.08 -0.61 -22.13
CA CYS A 16 -8.51 -0.08 -23.43
C CYS A 16 -8.05 -0.98 -24.60
N ARG A 17 -6.77 -1.38 -24.62
CA ARG A 17 -6.24 -2.27 -25.68
C ARG A 17 -6.92 -3.63 -25.73
N ARG A 18 -7.37 -4.12 -24.58
CA ARG A 18 -8.12 -5.40 -24.50
C ARG A 18 -9.60 -5.24 -24.85
N GLY A 19 -10.08 -4.00 -25.06
CA GLY A 19 -11.49 -3.73 -25.31
C GLY A 19 -12.39 -3.92 -24.09
N GLU A 20 -11.81 -3.96 -22.89
CA GLU A 20 -12.55 -4.14 -21.62
C GLU A 20 -13.21 -2.85 -21.17
N ILE A 21 -12.68 -1.69 -21.60
CA ILE A 21 -13.24 -0.35 -21.36
C ILE A 21 -13.08 0.52 -22.62
N SER A 22 -13.93 1.55 -22.72
CA SER A 22 -13.71 2.65 -23.65
C SER A 22 -12.73 3.69 -23.07
N PRO A 23 -12.04 4.51 -23.89
CA PRO A 23 -11.08 5.51 -23.39
C PRO A 23 -11.70 6.57 -22.46
N ALA A 24 -12.99 6.81 -22.52
CA ALA A 24 -13.69 7.77 -21.66
C ALA A 24 -14.23 7.14 -20.38
N GLU A 25 -14.21 5.83 -20.27
CA GLU A 25 -14.78 5.10 -19.14
C GLU A 25 -13.86 5.18 -17.91
N PRO A 26 -14.37 5.60 -16.74
CA PRO A 26 -13.55 5.72 -15.54
C PRO A 26 -13.17 4.35 -14.97
N VAL A 27 -11.93 4.27 -14.47
CA VAL A 27 -11.39 3.09 -13.79
C VAL A 27 -11.17 3.40 -12.31
N ASN A 28 -11.62 2.49 -11.44
CA ASN A 28 -11.35 2.56 -10.01
C ASN A 28 -10.02 1.85 -9.71
N PHE A 29 -9.32 2.31 -8.68
CA PHE A 29 -8.08 1.69 -8.24
C PHE A 29 -8.09 1.43 -6.74
N SER A 30 -7.89 0.18 -6.33
CA SER A 30 -7.67 -0.18 -4.93
C SER A 30 -6.18 -0.31 -4.66
N VAL A 31 -5.69 0.48 -3.70
CA VAL A 31 -4.27 0.68 -3.48
C VAL A 31 -3.92 0.33 -2.04
N PRO A 32 -3.04 -0.67 -1.80
CA PRO A 32 -2.53 -0.94 -0.47
C PRO A 32 -1.70 0.26 -0.01
N THR A 33 -2.14 0.89 1.08
CA THR A 33 -1.69 2.24 1.42
C THR A 33 -1.14 2.33 2.83
N GLY A 34 0.15 2.71 2.95
CA GLY A 34 0.79 3.17 4.17
C GLY A 34 1.16 4.65 4.04
N ASN A 35 2.30 4.96 3.45
CA ASN A 35 2.83 6.33 3.31
C ASN A 35 2.09 7.23 2.30
N PHE A 36 0.96 6.80 1.76
CA PHE A 36 0.12 7.54 0.82
C PHE A 36 0.81 7.90 -0.52
N GLY A 37 1.99 7.35 -0.80
CA GLY A 37 2.78 7.70 -1.99
C GLY A 37 2.17 7.20 -3.28
N ASP A 38 1.82 5.92 -3.33
CA ASP A 38 1.30 5.27 -4.53
C ASP A 38 -0.12 5.78 -4.85
N ILE A 39 -1.03 5.78 -3.88
CA ILE A 39 -2.40 6.28 -4.11
C ILE A 39 -2.42 7.76 -4.50
N LEU A 40 -1.50 8.57 -3.97
CA LEU A 40 -1.33 9.96 -4.39
C LEU A 40 -0.85 10.08 -5.84
N ALA A 41 -0.02 9.13 -6.31
CA ALA A 41 0.35 9.07 -7.73
C ALA A 41 -0.88 8.80 -8.62
N GLY A 42 -1.84 7.99 -8.15
CA GLY A 42 -3.15 7.83 -8.81
C GLY A 42 -3.96 9.12 -8.85
N TYR A 43 -3.92 9.90 -7.78
CA TYR A 43 -4.55 11.23 -7.75
C TYR A 43 -3.87 12.21 -8.74
N PHE A 44 -2.54 12.20 -8.84
CA PHE A 44 -1.84 12.95 -9.87
C PHE A 44 -2.22 12.50 -11.28
N ALA A 45 -2.32 11.19 -11.53
CA ALA A 45 -2.79 10.68 -12.82
C ALA A 45 -4.17 11.23 -13.19
N LYS A 46 -5.10 11.29 -12.23
CA LYS A 46 -6.41 11.93 -12.38
C LYS A 46 -6.29 13.42 -12.74
N CYS A 47 -5.46 14.17 -12.01
CA CYS A 47 -5.20 15.59 -12.30
C CYS A 47 -4.58 15.81 -13.69
N MET A 48 -3.86 14.82 -14.21
CA MET A 48 -3.27 14.83 -15.56
C MET A 48 -4.27 14.39 -16.66
N GLY A 49 -5.52 14.10 -16.31
CA GLY A 49 -6.59 13.77 -17.26
C GLY A 49 -6.87 12.28 -17.43
N LEU A 50 -6.24 11.39 -16.65
CA LEU A 50 -6.65 9.98 -16.64
C LEU A 50 -8.09 9.86 -16.10
N PRO A 51 -9.00 9.13 -16.77
CA PRO A 51 -10.37 8.92 -16.28
C PRO A 51 -10.37 7.97 -15.06
N VAL A 52 -10.03 8.52 -13.90
CA VAL A 52 -10.07 7.82 -12.62
C VAL A 52 -11.43 8.02 -11.98
N GLY A 53 -12.10 6.91 -11.67
CA GLY A 53 -13.33 6.89 -10.89
C GLY A 53 -13.05 7.15 -9.42
N LYS A 54 -12.85 6.09 -8.66
CA LYS A 54 -12.50 6.16 -7.23
C LYS A 54 -11.10 5.59 -6.97
N LEU A 55 -10.42 6.18 -5.99
CA LEU A 55 -9.19 5.68 -5.39
C LEU A 55 -9.52 5.11 -4.01
N LEU A 56 -9.35 3.80 -3.84
CA LEU A 56 -9.64 3.11 -2.59
C LEU A 56 -8.36 3.02 -1.77
N CYS A 57 -8.30 3.77 -0.68
CA CYS A 57 -7.22 3.72 0.29
C CYS A 57 -7.40 2.50 1.20
N ALA A 58 -6.66 1.44 0.92
CA ALA A 58 -6.74 0.20 1.68
C ALA A 58 -5.67 0.18 2.78
N SER A 59 -6.11 0.13 4.04
CA SER A 59 -5.26 0.08 5.23
C SER A 59 -5.28 -1.32 5.86
N ASN A 60 -4.19 -1.69 6.55
CA ASN A 60 -4.21 -2.83 7.47
C ASN A 60 -4.76 -2.43 8.85
N ALA A 61 -4.47 -3.19 9.90
CA ALA A 61 -4.91 -2.87 11.27
C ALA A 61 -4.42 -1.49 11.76
N ASN A 62 -3.35 -0.93 11.17
CA ASN A 62 -2.90 0.44 11.40
C ASN A 62 -3.73 1.41 10.54
N ASN A 63 -5.00 1.56 10.84
CA ASN A 63 -6.03 2.16 10.01
C ASN A 63 -6.18 3.68 10.17
N VAL A 64 -5.11 4.40 10.50
CA VAL A 64 -5.13 5.87 10.68
C VAL A 64 -5.67 6.62 9.46
N LEU A 65 -5.34 6.16 8.25
CA LEU A 65 -5.82 6.74 7.01
C LEU A 65 -7.31 6.48 6.78
N THR A 66 -7.80 5.30 7.14
CA THR A 66 -9.24 4.98 7.05
C THR A 66 -10.05 5.89 7.96
N GLU A 67 -9.60 6.09 9.21
CA GLU A 67 -10.27 7.03 10.12
C GLU A 67 -10.23 8.47 9.59
N PHE A 68 -9.05 8.92 9.12
CA PHE A 68 -8.90 10.26 8.56
C PHE A 68 -9.84 10.49 7.37
N LEU A 69 -9.86 9.59 6.39
CA LEU A 69 -10.70 9.72 5.20
C LEU A 69 -12.20 9.60 5.50
N THR A 70 -12.55 9.00 6.64
CA THR A 70 -13.95 8.89 7.09
C THR A 70 -14.39 10.11 7.88
N THR A 71 -13.54 10.63 8.77
CA THR A 71 -13.94 11.61 9.80
C THR A 71 -13.26 12.96 9.68
N GLY A 72 -12.25 13.10 8.81
CA GLY A 72 -11.37 14.27 8.76
C GLY A 72 -10.38 14.37 9.91
N ARG A 73 -10.40 13.43 10.86
CA ARG A 73 -9.50 13.40 12.01
C ARG A 73 -8.32 12.48 11.77
N TYR A 74 -7.14 13.04 11.80
CA TYR A 74 -5.88 12.28 11.80
C TYR A 74 -5.34 12.20 13.23
N ASP A 75 -5.29 10.99 13.80
CA ASP A 75 -4.82 10.79 15.18
C ASP A 75 -3.82 9.63 15.26
N ARG A 76 -2.52 9.97 15.50
CA ARG A 76 -1.45 8.97 15.64
C ARG A 76 -1.34 8.35 17.03
N ARG A 77 -2.13 8.81 18.00
CA ARG A 77 -2.10 8.37 19.40
C ARG A 77 -2.93 7.11 19.57
N ARG A 78 -2.46 6.02 18.97
CA ARG A 78 -3.07 4.71 18.98
C ARG A 78 -2.01 3.62 19.10
N PRO A 79 -2.38 2.38 19.48
CA PRO A 79 -1.46 1.26 19.43
C PRO A 79 -0.88 1.07 18.03
N PHE A 80 0.39 0.73 17.96
CA PHE A 80 1.03 0.26 16.72
C PHE A 80 0.87 -1.24 16.63
N HIS A 81 0.36 -1.75 15.52
CA HIS A 81 0.17 -3.16 15.24
C HIS A 81 1.25 -3.65 14.27
N LYS A 82 2.03 -4.65 14.69
CA LYS A 82 2.93 -5.35 13.78
C LYS A 82 2.12 -6.40 13.03
N THR A 83 1.98 -6.24 11.71
CA THR A 83 1.12 -7.07 10.87
C THR A 83 1.90 -7.90 9.85
N ILE A 84 1.19 -8.78 9.13
CA ILE A 84 1.77 -9.56 8.01
C ILE A 84 1.94 -8.72 6.73
N SER A 85 1.45 -7.48 6.69
CA SER A 85 1.64 -6.50 5.61
C SER A 85 2.52 -5.31 6.07
N PRO A 86 3.79 -5.55 6.42
CA PRO A 86 4.62 -4.61 7.20
C PRO A 86 4.91 -3.27 6.51
N SER A 87 4.85 -3.20 5.19
CA SER A 87 5.04 -1.93 4.46
C SER A 87 3.91 -0.92 4.71
N MET A 88 2.80 -1.37 5.31
CA MET A 88 1.66 -0.55 5.69
C MET A 88 1.61 -0.30 7.21
N ASP A 89 2.58 -0.82 7.99
CA ASP A 89 2.67 -0.64 9.44
C ASP A 89 3.20 0.75 9.75
N ILE A 90 2.32 1.73 9.72
CA ILE A 90 2.65 3.14 9.98
C ILE A 90 1.58 3.81 10.85
N LEU A 91 1.98 4.82 11.60
CA LEU A 91 1.08 5.76 12.29
C LEU A 91 1.20 7.19 11.75
N VAL A 92 2.23 7.47 10.96
CA VAL A 92 2.42 8.77 10.28
C VAL A 92 2.58 8.52 8.79
N SER A 93 1.61 9.00 8.01
CA SER A 93 1.60 8.88 6.55
C SER A 93 2.23 10.11 5.92
N SER A 94 3.49 10.00 5.51
CA SER A 94 4.36 11.14 5.17
C SER A 94 3.97 11.90 3.89
N ASN A 95 3.11 11.33 3.04
CA ASN A 95 2.70 12.01 1.80
C ASN A 95 1.27 12.57 1.86
N LEU A 96 0.54 12.34 2.95
CA LEU A 96 -0.84 12.84 3.09
C LEU A 96 -0.91 14.37 3.09
N GLU A 97 0.12 15.03 3.63
CA GLU A 97 0.24 16.51 3.61
C GLU A 97 0.14 17.08 2.19
N ARG A 98 0.64 16.33 1.18
CA ARG A 98 0.56 16.74 -0.24
C ARG A 98 -0.86 16.69 -0.77
N LEU A 99 -1.65 15.70 -0.34
CA LEU A 99 -3.08 15.67 -0.66
C LEU A 99 -3.80 16.87 -0.04
N LEU A 100 -3.52 17.19 1.23
CA LEU A 100 -4.11 18.36 1.91
C LEU A 100 -3.81 19.64 1.15
N TYR A 101 -2.55 19.84 0.75
CA TYR A 101 -2.14 21.00 -0.04
C TYR A 101 -2.90 21.11 -1.35
N LEU A 102 -3.00 20.01 -2.12
CA LEU A 102 -3.69 20.00 -3.41
C LEU A 102 -5.21 20.19 -3.25
N ALA A 103 -5.82 19.51 -2.30
CA ALA A 103 -7.25 19.56 -2.07
C ALA A 103 -7.72 20.91 -1.53
N SER A 104 -6.90 21.60 -0.72
CA SER A 104 -7.17 22.96 -0.23
C SER A 104 -6.98 24.04 -1.29
N GLY A 105 -6.47 23.70 -2.48
CA GLY A 105 -6.16 24.69 -3.53
C GLY A 105 -4.82 25.38 -3.34
N GLY A 106 -3.89 24.77 -2.62
CA GLY A 106 -2.54 25.27 -2.40
C GLY A 106 -2.34 26.05 -1.09
N ASP A 107 -3.20 25.85 -0.09
CA ASP A 107 -3.11 26.51 1.21
C ASP A 107 -1.96 25.92 2.04
N ALA A 108 -0.76 26.50 1.88
CA ALA A 108 0.44 26.07 2.59
C ALA A 108 0.37 26.37 4.10
N ASP A 109 -0.28 27.46 4.50
CA ASP A 109 -0.39 27.87 5.90
C ASP A 109 -1.29 26.89 6.68
N MET A 110 -2.42 26.50 6.10
CA MET A 110 -3.28 25.47 6.66
C MET A 110 -2.52 24.15 6.82
N VAL A 111 -1.79 23.70 5.80
CA VAL A 111 -1.02 22.45 5.88
C VAL A 111 0.05 22.54 6.97
N ALA A 112 0.81 23.64 7.05
CA ALA A 112 1.81 23.84 8.08
C ALA A 112 1.20 23.81 9.49
N GLU A 113 0.04 24.42 9.67
CA GLU A 113 -0.69 24.37 10.95
C GLU A 113 -1.09 22.92 11.31
N LYS A 114 -1.65 22.14 10.36
CA LYS A 114 -2.05 20.76 10.64
C LYS A 114 -0.84 19.87 10.96
N MET A 115 0.29 20.05 10.26
CA MET A 115 1.52 19.31 10.57
C MET A 115 2.07 19.70 11.95
N HIS A 116 2.06 20.98 12.30
CA HIS A 116 2.43 21.42 13.65
C HIS A 116 1.51 20.84 14.74
N GLN A 117 0.20 20.80 14.51
CA GLN A 117 -0.75 20.15 15.43
C GLN A 117 -0.44 18.66 15.58
N LEU A 118 -0.13 17.96 14.48
CA LEU A 118 0.25 16.56 14.52
C LEU A 118 1.51 16.32 15.34
N GLU A 119 2.50 17.20 15.21
CA GLU A 119 3.75 17.14 15.98
C GLU A 119 3.52 17.37 17.48
N GLN A 120 2.80 18.44 17.83
CA GLN A 120 2.61 18.87 19.22
C GLN A 120 1.56 18.08 19.99
N ARG A 121 0.44 17.74 19.35
CA ARG A 121 -0.70 17.08 20.01
C ARG A 121 -0.86 15.61 19.62
N GLY A 122 -0.21 15.16 18.53
CA GLY A 122 -0.37 13.83 17.97
C GLY A 122 -1.61 13.67 17.08
N TRP A 123 -2.37 14.75 16.83
CA TRP A 123 -3.57 14.73 15.98
C TRP A 123 -3.91 16.10 15.40
N TYR A 124 -4.67 16.09 14.31
CA TYR A 124 -5.34 17.26 13.75
C TYR A 124 -6.72 16.90 13.19
N GLN A 125 -7.52 17.93 12.90
CA GLN A 125 -8.83 17.82 12.25
C GLN A 125 -8.85 18.80 11.06
N ILE A 126 -9.36 18.33 9.91
CA ILE A 126 -9.72 19.19 8.78
C ILE A 126 -11.20 19.56 8.87
N ASP A 127 -11.61 20.62 8.17
CA ASP A 127 -13.02 21.01 8.08
C ASP A 127 -13.81 20.04 7.17
N ASP A 128 -15.15 20.10 7.29
CA ASP A 128 -16.04 19.22 6.58
C ASP A 128 -16.03 19.47 5.07
N ASP A 129 -15.84 20.69 4.61
CA ASP A 129 -15.80 21.04 3.19
C ASP A 129 -14.59 20.42 2.51
N LEU A 130 -13.41 20.49 3.15
CA LEU A 130 -12.19 19.85 2.66
C LEU A 130 -12.32 18.32 2.70
N LEU A 131 -12.92 17.77 3.75
CA LEU A 131 -13.18 16.33 3.84
C LEU A 131 -14.09 15.87 2.71
N GLN A 132 -15.20 16.55 2.47
CA GLN A 132 -16.14 16.21 1.40
C GLN A 132 -15.45 16.23 0.03
N LYS A 133 -14.65 17.25 -0.25
CA LYS A 133 -13.87 17.36 -1.49
C LYS A 133 -12.89 16.19 -1.68
N ILE A 134 -12.23 15.74 -0.61
CA ILE A 134 -11.36 14.55 -0.65
C ILE A 134 -12.19 13.30 -0.95
N GLN A 135 -13.34 13.13 -0.29
CA GLN A 135 -14.23 11.97 -0.45
C GLN A 135 -14.89 11.87 -1.84
N GLU A 136 -14.92 12.96 -2.61
CA GLU A 136 -15.33 12.89 -4.03
C GLU A 136 -14.47 11.91 -4.84
N THR A 137 -13.19 11.79 -4.48
CA THR A 137 -12.25 10.91 -5.19
C THR A 137 -11.85 9.68 -4.38
N PHE A 138 -11.68 9.83 -3.07
CA PHE A 138 -11.17 8.77 -2.22
C PHE A 138 -12.27 8.02 -1.49
N LEU A 139 -12.19 6.68 -1.52
CA LEU A 139 -12.86 5.77 -0.59
C LEU A 139 -11.80 5.14 0.30
N CYS A 140 -12.21 4.53 1.40
CA CYS A 140 -11.27 3.89 2.30
C CYS A 140 -11.88 2.64 2.94
N GLY A 141 -11.01 1.76 3.41
CA GLY A 141 -11.39 0.59 4.18
C GLY A 141 -10.17 -0.02 4.87
N CYS A 142 -10.40 -0.96 5.75
CA CYS A 142 -9.33 -1.68 6.41
C CYS A 142 -9.56 -3.18 6.44
N CYS A 143 -8.46 -3.92 6.55
CA CYS A 143 -8.42 -5.37 6.59
C CYS A 143 -7.36 -5.80 7.61
N ASP A 144 -7.76 -6.55 8.61
CA ASP A 144 -6.86 -7.12 9.61
C ASP A 144 -6.15 -8.39 9.10
N ASP A 145 -5.22 -8.93 9.89
CA ASP A 145 -4.46 -10.12 9.50
C ASP A 145 -5.34 -11.38 9.29
N PRO A 146 -6.36 -11.67 10.12
CA PRO A 146 -7.29 -12.77 9.88
C PRO A 146 -7.99 -12.68 8.51
N LEU A 147 -8.56 -11.52 8.18
CA LEU A 147 -9.23 -11.29 6.90
C LEU A 147 -8.22 -11.27 5.74
N THR A 148 -7.00 -10.78 5.95
CA THR A 148 -5.92 -10.83 4.95
C THR A 148 -5.57 -12.27 4.62
N CYS A 149 -5.37 -13.13 5.62
CA CYS A 149 -5.11 -14.57 5.42
C CYS A 149 -6.27 -15.28 4.71
N GLU A 150 -7.50 -14.98 5.10
CA GLU A 150 -8.69 -15.52 4.45
C GLU A 150 -8.75 -15.11 2.98
N THR A 151 -8.45 -13.84 2.68
CA THR A 151 -8.45 -13.29 1.32
C THR A 151 -7.40 -13.99 0.45
N ILE A 152 -6.16 -14.17 0.93
CA ILE A 152 -5.11 -14.91 0.21
C ILE A 152 -5.61 -16.32 -0.12
N ARG A 153 -6.15 -17.03 0.85
CA ARG A 153 -6.64 -18.42 0.69
C ARG A 153 -7.78 -18.50 -0.32
N ASN A 154 -8.76 -17.60 -0.21
CA ASN A 154 -9.94 -17.61 -1.06
C ASN A 154 -9.61 -17.26 -2.52
N VAL A 155 -8.74 -16.28 -2.75
CA VAL A 155 -8.31 -15.89 -4.10
C VAL A 155 -7.46 -17.01 -4.71
N TRP A 156 -6.54 -17.61 -3.96
CA TRP A 156 -5.79 -18.76 -4.44
C TRP A 156 -6.70 -19.93 -4.85
N ALA A 157 -7.68 -20.25 -4.00
CA ALA A 157 -8.57 -21.40 -4.25
C ALA A 157 -9.51 -21.21 -5.46
N ARG A 158 -9.92 -19.96 -5.74
CA ARG A 158 -10.92 -19.67 -6.78
C ARG A 158 -10.29 -19.24 -8.10
N GLU A 159 -9.27 -18.40 -8.02
CA GLU A 159 -8.70 -17.72 -9.19
C GLU A 159 -7.30 -18.26 -9.56
N HIS A 160 -6.73 -19.12 -8.72
CA HIS A 160 -5.34 -19.59 -8.85
C HIS A 160 -4.33 -18.43 -8.95
N TYR A 161 -4.66 -17.29 -8.35
CA TYR A 161 -3.81 -16.12 -8.27
C TYR A 161 -3.28 -15.96 -6.84
N LEU A 162 -1.94 -15.98 -6.70
CA LEU A 162 -1.30 -15.89 -5.39
C LEU A 162 -1.06 -14.42 -5.03
N LEU A 163 -1.78 -13.95 -4.02
CA LEU A 163 -1.64 -12.60 -3.49
C LEU A 163 -0.50 -12.53 -2.46
N ASP A 164 0.25 -11.42 -2.47
CA ASP A 164 1.00 -10.99 -1.29
C ASP A 164 0.06 -10.35 -0.26
N PRO A 165 0.48 -10.24 1.02
CA PRO A 165 -0.40 -9.71 2.06
C PRO A 165 -0.89 -8.28 1.82
N HIS A 166 -0.10 -7.41 1.19
CA HIS A 166 -0.50 -6.02 0.92
C HIS A 166 -1.57 -5.99 -0.18
N THR A 167 -1.37 -6.73 -1.26
CA THR A 167 -2.37 -6.87 -2.32
C THR A 167 -3.65 -7.50 -1.80
N ALA A 168 -3.56 -8.44 -0.86
CA ALA A 168 -4.73 -9.06 -0.23
C ALA A 168 -5.56 -8.04 0.57
N VAL A 169 -4.93 -7.12 1.29
CA VAL A 169 -5.62 -6.00 1.96
C VAL A 169 -6.38 -5.15 0.94
N ALA A 170 -5.74 -4.76 -0.17
CA ALA A 170 -6.38 -3.97 -1.22
C ALA A 170 -7.52 -4.72 -1.92
N TRP A 171 -7.37 -6.03 -2.12
CA TRP A 171 -8.43 -6.89 -2.67
C TRP A 171 -9.65 -6.95 -1.74
N ALA A 172 -9.42 -7.16 -0.44
CA ALA A 172 -10.49 -7.20 0.55
C ALA A 172 -11.25 -5.86 0.60
N VAL A 173 -10.54 -4.73 0.61
CA VAL A 173 -11.15 -3.39 0.61
C VAL A 173 -11.93 -3.14 -0.69
N ALA A 174 -11.42 -3.54 -1.85
CA ALA A 174 -12.19 -3.49 -3.10
C ALA A 174 -13.50 -4.29 -2.99
N GLY A 175 -13.45 -5.46 -2.36
CA GLY A 175 -14.62 -6.29 -2.07
C GLY A 175 -15.65 -5.61 -1.17
N GLN A 176 -15.22 -4.85 -0.14
CA GLN A 176 -16.10 -4.08 0.75
C GLN A 176 -16.92 -3.03 -0.02
N HIS A 177 -16.37 -2.47 -1.09
CA HIS A 177 -17.02 -1.43 -1.89
C HIS A 177 -17.68 -1.94 -3.17
N LYS A 178 -17.64 -3.26 -3.44
CA LYS A 178 -18.13 -3.84 -4.71
C LYS A 178 -19.56 -3.42 -5.08
N ALA A 179 -20.43 -3.27 -4.10
CA ALA A 179 -21.85 -2.90 -4.34
C ALA A 179 -22.05 -1.42 -4.72
N THR A 180 -21.07 -0.56 -4.42
CA THR A 180 -21.15 0.90 -4.64
C THR A 180 -20.30 1.38 -5.81
N LEU A 181 -19.30 0.60 -6.23
CA LEU A 181 -18.44 0.90 -7.35
C LEU A 181 -19.10 0.54 -8.67
N THR A 182 -18.98 1.42 -9.65
CA THR A 182 -19.37 1.17 -11.03
C THR A 182 -18.14 1.08 -11.93
N GLY A 183 -18.20 0.28 -12.99
CA GLY A 183 -17.09 0.09 -13.93
C GLY A 183 -15.99 -0.83 -13.40
N GLN A 184 -14.86 -0.85 -14.10
CA GLN A 184 -13.73 -1.71 -13.77
C GLN A 184 -12.98 -1.21 -12.53
N THR A 185 -12.52 -2.15 -11.72
CA THR A 185 -11.67 -1.87 -10.56
C THR A 185 -10.35 -2.64 -10.70
N VAL A 186 -9.25 -1.91 -10.70
CA VAL A 186 -7.89 -2.45 -10.70
C VAL A 186 -7.39 -2.50 -9.26
N VAL A 187 -6.90 -3.65 -8.82
CA VAL A 187 -6.19 -3.79 -7.54
C VAL A 187 -4.70 -3.73 -7.81
N LEU A 188 -3.99 -2.79 -7.17
CA LEU A 188 -2.55 -2.67 -7.35
C LEU A 188 -1.83 -3.80 -6.59
N SER A 189 -1.05 -4.60 -7.33
CA SER A 189 -0.18 -5.64 -6.78
C SER A 189 1.22 -5.06 -6.59
N THR A 190 1.53 -4.67 -5.35
CA THR A 190 2.72 -3.87 -5.04
C THR A 190 3.95 -4.68 -4.63
N ALA A 191 3.78 -5.98 -4.41
CA ALA A 191 4.87 -6.86 -3.99
C ALA A 191 4.70 -8.28 -4.55
N SER A 192 5.79 -9.04 -4.54
CA SER A 192 5.75 -10.47 -4.83
C SER A 192 5.33 -11.26 -3.57
N PRO A 193 4.45 -12.27 -3.67
CA PRO A 193 4.12 -13.17 -2.56
C PRO A 193 5.36 -13.89 -2.00
N TYR A 194 6.38 -14.13 -2.81
CA TYR A 194 7.63 -14.75 -2.38
C TYR A 194 8.45 -13.90 -1.42
N LYS A 195 8.31 -12.57 -1.47
CA LYS A 195 8.92 -11.67 -0.47
C LYS A 195 8.35 -11.88 0.94
N PHE A 196 7.13 -12.40 1.01
CA PHE A 196 6.39 -12.66 2.24
C PHE A 196 6.00 -14.14 2.36
N ALA A 197 6.82 -15.05 1.81
CA ALA A 197 6.54 -16.46 1.72
C ALA A 197 6.11 -17.12 3.06
N PRO A 198 6.73 -16.81 4.22
CA PRO A 198 6.27 -17.31 5.51
C PRO A 198 4.80 -16.96 5.81
N ALA A 199 4.42 -15.70 5.63
CA ALA A 199 3.05 -15.24 5.89
C ALA A 199 2.04 -15.85 4.89
N VAL A 200 2.44 -15.98 3.63
CA VAL A 200 1.59 -16.58 2.58
C VAL A 200 1.38 -18.07 2.84
N LEU A 201 2.43 -18.82 3.21
CA LEU A 201 2.31 -20.25 3.60
C LEU A 201 1.36 -20.41 4.80
N ALA A 202 1.54 -19.59 5.84
CA ALA A 202 0.64 -19.60 7.00
C ALA A 202 -0.81 -19.34 6.60
N ALA A 203 -1.05 -18.34 5.72
CA ALA A 203 -2.37 -18.03 5.19
C ALA A 203 -2.98 -19.21 4.42
N LEU A 204 -2.17 -19.99 3.70
CA LEU A 204 -2.59 -21.19 2.99
C LEU A 204 -2.73 -22.43 3.92
N GLY A 205 -2.54 -22.27 5.24
CA GLY A 205 -2.67 -23.34 6.22
C GLY A 205 -1.53 -24.34 6.19
N LYS A 206 -0.35 -23.93 5.76
CA LYS A 206 0.85 -24.78 5.69
C LYS A 206 1.81 -24.52 6.83
N THR A 207 2.64 -25.52 7.15
CA THR A 207 3.76 -25.36 8.07
C THR A 207 4.76 -24.36 7.48
N VAL A 208 5.23 -23.46 8.32
CA VAL A 208 6.17 -22.42 7.89
C VAL A 208 7.58 -22.84 8.33
N PRO A 209 8.53 -22.95 7.39
CA PRO A 209 9.94 -23.16 7.73
C PRO A 209 10.52 -21.97 8.51
N ASP A 210 11.52 -22.22 9.38
CA ASP A 210 12.21 -21.18 10.14
C ASP A 210 13.04 -20.26 9.22
N ASP A 211 13.58 -20.81 8.14
CA ASP A 211 14.34 -20.05 7.13
C ASP A 211 13.40 -19.49 6.06
N ALA A 212 13.50 -18.18 5.82
CA ALA A 212 12.69 -17.48 4.84
C ALA A 212 12.98 -17.92 3.39
N LEU A 213 14.21 -18.35 3.08
CA LEU A 213 14.54 -18.87 1.76
C LEU A 213 13.96 -20.27 1.54
N ALA A 214 13.96 -21.11 2.59
CA ALA A 214 13.27 -22.40 2.56
C ALA A 214 11.75 -22.24 2.41
N ALA A 215 11.18 -21.20 3.03
CA ALA A 215 9.76 -20.88 2.85
C ALA A 215 9.41 -20.50 1.39
N MET A 216 10.32 -19.87 0.65
CA MET A 216 10.11 -19.61 -0.78
C MET A 216 10.07 -20.90 -1.59
N ASP A 217 10.94 -21.88 -1.28
CA ASP A 217 10.95 -23.18 -1.96
C ASP A 217 9.68 -23.97 -1.70
N GLU A 218 9.24 -23.99 -0.44
CA GLU A 218 7.99 -24.65 -0.05
C GLU A 218 6.79 -24.01 -0.76
N LEU A 219 6.75 -22.67 -0.84
CA LEU A 219 5.70 -21.97 -1.55
C LEU A 219 5.72 -22.26 -3.04
N GLN A 220 6.90 -22.36 -3.65
CA GLN A 220 7.04 -22.78 -5.06
C GLN A 220 6.56 -24.22 -5.28
N ALA A 221 6.97 -25.15 -4.42
CA ALA A 221 6.54 -26.53 -4.50
C ALA A 221 5.02 -26.69 -4.37
N LEU A 222 4.41 -25.90 -3.45
CA LEU A 222 2.97 -25.90 -3.22
C LEU A 222 2.16 -25.34 -4.40
N THR A 223 2.64 -24.24 -5.00
CA THR A 223 1.86 -23.46 -5.98
C THR A 223 2.22 -23.75 -7.42
N GLY A 224 3.40 -24.30 -7.67
CA GLY A 224 3.94 -24.46 -9.03
C GLY A 224 4.37 -23.16 -9.70
N LEU A 225 4.24 -22.01 -9.01
CA LEU A 225 4.65 -20.70 -9.53
C LEU A 225 6.16 -20.52 -9.35
N SER A 226 6.83 -19.90 -10.32
CA SER A 226 8.28 -19.68 -10.24
C SER A 226 8.62 -18.54 -9.29
N VAL A 227 9.66 -18.72 -8.47
CA VAL A 227 10.25 -17.64 -7.69
C VAL A 227 10.86 -16.62 -8.67
N PRO A 228 10.60 -15.30 -8.51
CA PRO A 228 11.25 -14.28 -9.31
C PRO A 228 12.78 -14.37 -9.23
N ALA A 229 13.48 -14.28 -10.37
CA ALA A 229 14.93 -14.47 -10.45
C ALA A 229 15.73 -13.64 -9.41
N PRO A 230 15.45 -12.34 -9.17
CA PRO A 230 16.16 -11.57 -8.15
C PRO A 230 16.01 -12.10 -6.73
N LEU A 231 14.89 -12.77 -6.40
CA LEU A 231 14.70 -13.40 -5.09
C LEU A 231 15.36 -14.77 -5.01
N ALA A 232 15.32 -15.55 -6.10
CA ALA A 232 15.99 -16.85 -6.18
C ALA A 232 17.51 -16.74 -6.05
N GLU A 233 18.11 -15.70 -6.65
CA GLU A 233 19.53 -15.41 -6.62
C GLU A 233 20.07 -15.11 -5.22
N LEU A 234 19.22 -14.61 -4.29
CA LEU A 234 19.63 -14.29 -2.91
C LEU A 234 20.30 -15.47 -2.20
N LYS A 235 19.97 -16.70 -2.56
CA LYS A 235 20.56 -17.91 -1.97
C LYS A 235 22.06 -18.06 -2.24
N SER A 236 22.51 -17.54 -3.38
CA SER A 236 23.91 -17.65 -3.83
C SER A 236 24.70 -16.37 -3.64
N LEU A 237 24.04 -15.25 -3.34
CA LEU A 237 24.72 -13.97 -3.16
C LEU A 237 25.43 -13.89 -1.81
N PRO A 238 26.64 -13.29 -1.76
CA PRO A 238 27.33 -13.04 -0.50
C PRO A 238 26.61 -11.96 0.31
N ILE A 239 26.63 -12.10 1.64
CA ILE A 239 26.21 -11.02 2.54
C ILE A 239 27.32 -9.96 2.56
N LEU A 240 27.04 -8.82 1.95
CA LEU A 240 28.04 -7.75 1.78
C LEU A 240 28.19 -6.88 3.02
N HIS A 241 27.09 -6.60 3.72
CA HIS A 241 27.06 -5.70 4.89
C HIS A 241 26.63 -6.48 6.12
N ARG A 242 27.52 -6.59 7.11
CA ARG A 242 27.31 -7.35 8.35
C ARG A 242 27.36 -6.50 9.61
N ASP A 243 27.69 -5.23 9.44
CA ASP A 243 27.88 -4.32 10.56
C ASP A 243 26.52 -3.98 11.19
N CYS A 244 26.48 -4.03 12.51
CA CYS A 244 25.37 -3.60 13.34
C CYS A 244 25.89 -2.48 14.25
N ILE A 245 25.25 -1.33 14.20
CA ILE A 245 25.64 -0.14 14.95
C ILE A 245 24.45 0.44 15.68
N GLU A 246 24.71 1.19 16.74
CA GLU A 246 23.69 1.95 17.44
C GLU A 246 23.31 3.23 16.65
N ILE A 247 22.09 3.74 16.89
CA ILE A 247 21.57 4.90 16.16
C ILE A 247 22.46 6.14 16.30
N ASN A 248 23.06 6.34 17.48
CA ASN A 248 23.96 7.46 17.75
C ASN A 248 25.34 7.33 17.05
N GLU A 249 25.69 6.16 16.55
CA GLU A 249 26.95 5.91 15.83
C GLU A 249 26.82 6.08 14.31
N MET A 250 25.58 6.29 13.78
CA MET A 250 25.34 6.33 12.33
C MET A 250 26.18 7.37 11.60
N ALA A 251 26.31 8.57 12.16
CA ALA A 251 27.06 9.65 11.52
C ALA A 251 28.56 9.31 11.40
N ASP A 252 29.13 8.72 12.44
CA ASP A 252 30.56 8.36 12.45
C ASP A 252 30.83 7.10 11.60
N TYR A 253 29.88 6.18 11.57
CA TYR A 253 29.94 5.02 10.66
C TYR A 253 29.97 5.46 9.19
N VAL A 254 29.06 6.37 8.80
CA VAL A 254 29.03 6.90 7.43
C VAL A 254 30.34 7.60 7.08
N ARG A 255 30.88 8.48 7.96
CA ARG A 255 32.14 9.17 7.70
C ARG A 255 33.30 8.20 7.47
N ARG A 256 33.46 7.18 8.32
CA ARG A 256 34.49 6.18 8.19
C ARG A 256 34.46 5.40 6.87
N ASN A 257 33.23 5.08 6.39
CA ASN A 257 33.06 4.30 5.16
C ASN A 257 32.99 5.17 3.88
N MET A 258 33.10 6.49 3.99
CA MET A 258 33.24 7.39 2.84
C MET A 258 34.70 7.76 2.54
N GLU A 259 35.61 7.47 3.46
CA GLU A 259 37.05 7.74 3.32
C GLU A 259 37.81 6.58 2.65
N ASP A 260 37.18 5.44 2.42
CA ASP A 260 37.68 4.28 1.67
C ASP A 260 37.11 4.30 0.21
#